data_2eab01edad362a78319b0405388ce81b
#
_entry.id   2eab01edad362a78319b0405388ce81b
#
_cell.length_a   1.000
_cell.length_b   1.000
_cell.length_c   1.000
_cell.angle_alpha   90.00
_cell.angle_beta   90.00
_cell.angle_gamma   90.00
#
_symmetry.space_group_name_H-M   'P 1'
#
loop_
_entity.id
_entity.type
_entity.pdbx_description
1 polymer ?
#
loop_
_entity_poly.entity_id
_entity_poly.type
_entity_poly.pdbx_seq_one_letter_code
_entity_poly.pdbx_strand_id
1 'polypeptide(L)'
;MMDTIGFLGCGNMGGAIARAVCKAVEPKKVFLANRTAAKAQALAKELGCKTATNAEVAGDCDLIFLAVKPQMMEALLEPLRFTLDERPKRFVLCSMAAGLSIARIQELAGEDFPVIRIMPNTPASVGEGMIQYCSSNVTAEEEEAFLRIMAPAGRLDAVPESLIDAASCVSGCGPAWVYQFIEALADGGVACGLPRTKAQEYAAQMVLGSAKLVLESGKHPGELKDAVCSPGGSTIQGVRVLEERGLRGAVMDAIIASYNKTKEMGKG
;
A
#
# COMPACT_ATOMS: atom_id res chain seq x y z
N MET A 1 16.45 11.25 -15.01
CA MET A 1 15.76 11.96 -13.89
C MET A 1 14.27 11.70 -14.08
N MET A 2 13.55 11.21 -13.06
CA MET A 2 12.10 10.98 -13.14
C MET A 2 11.37 12.30 -12.89
N ASP A 3 11.10 13.06 -13.94
CA ASP A 3 10.53 14.41 -13.85
C ASP A 3 9.00 14.43 -14.04
N THR A 4 8.46 13.45 -14.75
CA THR A 4 7.03 13.33 -15.06
C THR A 4 6.49 12.02 -14.51
N ILE A 5 5.37 12.10 -13.78
CA ILE A 5 4.77 10.96 -13.10
C ILE A 5 3.38 10.70 -13.69
N GLY A 6 3.14 9.48 -14.15
CA GLY A 6 1.86 9.08 -14.71
C GLY A 6 1.14 8.03 -13.87
N PHE A 7 -0.18 8.12 -13.77
CA PHE A 7 -1.02 7.13 -13.13
C PHE A 7 -2.01 6.54 -14.13
N LEU A 8 -1.92 5.25 -14.37
CA LEU A 8 -2.90 4.47 -15.10
C LEU A 8 -3.85 3.80 -14.10
N GLY A 9 -4.89 4.54 -13.72
CA GLY A 9 -5.86 4.19 -12.70
C GLY A 9 -5.86 5.12 -11.50
N CYS A 10 -7.04 5.69 -11.18
CA CYS A 10 -7.28 6.61 -10.07
C CYS A 10 -8.32 6.03 -9.10
N GLY A 11 -8.21 4.73 -8.80
CA GLY A 11 -8.99 4.06 -7.77
C GLY A 11 -8.53 4.43 -6.37
N ASN A 12 -9.03 3.73 -5.34
CA ASN A 12 -8.69 4.04 -3.95
C ASN A 12 -7.17 4.09 -3.71
N MET A 13 -6.45 3.05 -4.15
CA MET A 13 -5.00 2.98 -3.93
C MET A 13 -4.22 3.94 -4.85
N GLY A 14 -4.54 3.97 -6.15
CA GLY A 14 -3.91 4.91 -7.09
C GLY A 14 -4.11 6.37 -6.65
N GLY A 15 -5.31 6.72 -6.18
CA GLY A 15 -5.59 8.05 -5.63
C GLY A 15 -4.85 8.35 -4.33
N ALA A 16 -4.69 7.37 -3.43
CA ALA A 16 -3.91 7.53 -2.21
C ALA A 16 -2.43 7.81 -2.51
N ILE A 17 -1.84 7.02 -3.42
CA ILE A 17 -0.45 7.22 -3.85
C ILE A 17 -0.28 8.53 -4.62
N ALA A 18 -1.21 8.91 -5.49
CA ALA A 18 -1.15 10.19 -6.18
C ALA A 18 -1.13 11.39 -5.22
N ARG A 19 -1.95 11.34 -4.15
CA ARG A 19 -1.94 12.37 -3.08
C ARG A 19 -0.59 12.44 -2.37
N ALA A 20 0.03 11.30 -2.09
CA ALA A 20 1.35 11.25 -1.47
C ALA A 20 2.42 11.80 -2.41
N VAL A 21 2.45 11.36 -3.67
CA VAL A 21 3.39 11.80 -4.71
C VAL A 21 3.32 13.32 -4.93
N CYS A 22 2.12 13.91 -4.93
CA CYS A 22 1.95 15.36 -5.08
C CYS A 22 2.50 16.19 -3.89
N LYS A 23 2.89 15.56 -2.78
CA LYS A 23 3.62 16.24 -1.70
C LYS A 23 5.14 16.29 -1.96
N ALA A 24 5.66 15.42 -2.81
CA ALA A 24 7.09 15.34 -3.17
C ALA A 24 7.40 15.94 -4.54
N VAL A 25 6.43 15.97 -5.45
CA VAL A 25 6.60 16.40 -6.83
C VAL A 25 5.60 17.51 -7.14
N GLU A 26 6.01 18.48 -7.97
CA GLU A 26 5.10 19.54 -8.43
C GLU A 26 3.85 18.91 -9.09
N PRO A 27 2.63 19.22 -8.64
CA PRO A 27 1.41 18.57 -9.16
C PRO A 27 1.23 18.68 -10.69
N LYS A 28 1.71 19.76 -11.31
CA LYS A 28 1.68 19.94 -12.77
C LYS A 28 2.52 18.93 -13.55
N LYS A 29 3.42 18.21 -12.89
CA LYS A 29 4.23 17.11 -13.45
C LYS A 29 3.58 15.75 -13.26
N VAL A 30 2.40 15.69 -12.63
CA VAL A 30 1.63 14.47 -12.37
C VAL A 30 0.45 14.38 -13.33
N PHE A 31 0.35 13.26 -14.05
CA PHE A 31 -0.66 12.98 -15.08
C PHE A 31 -1.55 11.83 -14.63
N LEU A 32 -2.85 12.05 -14.64
CA LEU A 32 -3.84 11.11 -14.16
C LEU A 32 -4.71 10.59 -15.29
N ALA A 33 -4.64 9.30 -15.55
CA ALA A 33 -5.52 8.60 -16.49
C ALA A 33 -6.40 7.59 -15.76
N ASN A 34 -7.67 7.49 -16.14
CA ASN A 34 -8.60 6.52 -15.58
C ASN A 34 -9.71 6.17 -16.56
N ARG A 35 -10.13 4.89 -16.62
CA ARG A 35 -11.23 4.44 -17.48
C ARG A 35 -12.50 5.30 -17.34
N THR A 36 -12.85 5.68 -16.11
CA THR A 36 -13.92 6.67 -15.85
C THR A 36 -13.27 8.04 -15.71
N ALA A 37 -13.30 8.83 -16.78
CA ALA A 37 -12.64 10.14 -16.86
C ALA A 37 -13.00 11.08 -15.69
N ALA A 38 -14.26 11.08 -15.24
CA ALA A 38 -14.72 11.91 -14.13
C ALA A 38 -13.93 11.67 -12.82
N LYS A 39 -13.42 10.44 -12.56
CA LYS A 39 -12.60 10.15 -11.38
C LYS A 39 -11.21 10.80 -11.49
N ALA A 40 -10.58 10.72 -12.66
CA ALA A 40 -9.30 11.39 -12.90
C ALA A 40 -9.44 12.91 -12.82
N GLN A 41 -10.50 13.47 -13.42
CA GLN A 41 -10.79 14.90 -13.37
C GLN A 41 -11.04 15.43 -11.96
N ALA A 42 -11.80 14.71 -11.15
CA ALA A 42 -12.06 15.08 -9.74
C ALA A 42 -10.77 15.10 -8.93
N LEU A 43 -9.95 14.05 -9.07
CA LEU A 43 -8.66 13.94 -8.37
C LEU A 43 -7.66 14.98 -8.88
N ALA A 44 -7.61 15.23 -10.18
CA ALA A 44 -6.75 16.25 -10.78
C ALA A 44 -7.10 17.66 -10.28
N LYS A 45 -8.40 17.97 -10.19
CA LYS A 45 -8.88 19.25 -9.63
C LYS A 45 -8.50 19.38 -8.15
N GLU A 46 -8.63 18.31 -7.37
CA GLU A 46 -8.27 18.28 -5.95
C GLU A 46 -6.77 18.58 -5.75
N LEU A 47 -5.92 17.95 -6.56
CA LEU A 47 -4.46 17.95 -6.38
C LEU A 47 -3.74 19.03 -7.21
N GLY A 48 -4.39 19.67 -8.16
CA GLY A 48 -3.74 20.55 -9.14
C GLY A 48 -2.94 19.81 -10.23
N CYS A 49 -3.24 18.52 -10.43
CA CYS A 49 -2.62 17.67 -11.44
C CYS A 49 -3.22 17.87 -12.83
N LYS A 50 -2.64 17.22 -13.83
CA LYS A 50 -3.17 17.13 -15.19
C LYS A 50 -3.93 15.83 -15.39
N THR A 51 -4.99 15.86 -16.20
CA THR A 51 -5.60 14.64 -16.76
C THR A 51 -4.95 14.31 -18.09
N ALA A 52 -4.83 13.01 -18.39
CA ALA A 52 -4.28 12.51 -19.64
C ALA A 52 -5.00 11.23 -20.06
N THR A 53 -4.80 10.83 -21.31
CA THR A 53 -5.14 9.49 -21.80
C THR A 53 -4.10 8.47 -21.37
N ASN A 54 -4.41 7.18 -21.43
CA ASN A 54 -3.43 6.13 -21.16
C ASN A 54 -2.23 6.21 -22.13
N ALA A 55 -2.47 6.56 -23.41
CA ALA A 55 -1.43 6.68 -24.41
C ALA A 55 -0.48 7.86 -24.12
N GLU A 56 -1.01 9.03 -23.71
CA GLU A 56 -0.20 10.18 -23.30
C GLU A 56 0.64 9.84 -22.05
N VAL A 57 0.07 9.17 -21.05
CA VAL A 57 0.83 8.71 -19.88
C VAL A 57 1.94 7.74 -20.29
N ALA A 58 1.63 6.75 -21.16
CA ALA A 58 2.59 5.78 -21.65
C ALA A 58 3.68 6.45 -22.51
N GLY A 59 3.36 7.45 -23.31
CA GLY A 59 4.30 8.16 -24.17
C GLY A 59 5.23 9.16 -23.46
N ASP A 60 4.74 9.86 -22.42
CA ASP A 60 5.38 11.08 -21.93
C ASP A 60 5.91 10.99 -20.48
N CYS A 61 5.41 10.03 -19.66
CA CYS A 61 5.79 9.96 -18.25
C CYS A 61 7.03 9.11 -18.00
N ASP A 62 7.93 9.56 -17.13
CA ASP A 62 9.17 8.86 -16.78
C ASP A 62 8.94 7.74 -15.75
N LEU A 63 7.99 7.93 -14.81
CA LEU A 63 7.53 6.92 -13.87
C LEU A 63 6.03 6.70 -14.07
N ILE A 64 5.63 5.47 -14.38
CA ILE A 64 4.25 5.12 -14.75
C ILE A 64 3.68 4.14 -13.73
N PHE A 65 2.75 4.60 -12.89
CA PHE A 65 2.05 3.75 -11.94
C PHE A 65 0.93 2.97 -12.63
N LEU A 66 1.03 1.64 -12.57
CA LEU A 66 0.00 0.70 -13.01
C LEU A 66 -0.95 0.42 -11.85
N ALA A 67 -1.97 1.29 -11.69
CA ALA A 67 -2.85 1.33 -10.53
C ALA A 67 -4.24 0.74 -10.81
N VAL A 68 -4.29 -0.33 -11.58
CA VAL A 68 -5.49 -1.12 -11.89
C VAL A 68 -5.47 -2.45 -11.15
N LYS A 69 -6.64 -3.12 -11.09
CA LYS A 69 -6.72 -4.46 -10.52
C LYS A 69 -5.99 -5.48 -11.40
N PRO A 70 -5.42 -6.57 -10.84
CA PRO A 70 -4.65 -7.56 -11.59
C PRO A 70 -5.34 -8.06 -12.86
N GLN A 71 -6.63 -8.40 -12.80
CA GLN A 71 -7.42 -8.88 -13.93
C GLN A 71 -7.67 -7.84 -15.04
N MET A 72 -7.27 -6.59 -14.82
CA MET A 72 -7.39 -5.51 -15.81
C MET A 72 -6.05 -5.16 -16.46
N MET A 73 -4.94 -5.80 -16.02
CA MET A 73 -3.60 -5.39 -16.42
C MET A 73 -3.34 -5.66 -17.90
N GLU A 74 -3.74 -6.81 -18.39
CA GLU A 74 -3.58 -7.18 -19.80
C GLU A 74 -4.33 -6.21 -20.72
N ALA A 75 -5.62 -5.98 -20.46
CA ALA A 75 -6.44 -5.03 -21.24
C ALA A 75 -5.92 -3.58 -21.15
N LEU A 76 -5.17 -3.24 -20.11
CA LEU A 76 -4.52 -1.94 -19.97
C LEU A 76 -3.23 -1.87 -20.81
N LEU A 77 -2.35 -2.87 -20.73
CA LEU A 77 -1.01 -2.83 -21.30
C LEU A 77 -0.97 -3.21 -22.79
N GLU A 78 -1.81 -4.16 -23.24
CA GLU A 78 -1.83 -4.62 -24.61
C GLU A 78 -1.92 -3.48 -25.64
N PRO A 79 -2.88 -2.52 -25.54
CA PRO A 79 -2.96 -1.42 -26.51
C PRO A 79 -1.84 -0.39 -26.36
N LEU A 80 -1.04 -0.44 -25.29
CA LEU A 80 0.05 0.49 -25.04
C LEU A 80 1.43 -0.04 -25.45
N ARG A 81 1.56 -1.33 -25.80
CA ARG A 81 2.81 -1.99 -26.17
C ARG A 81 3.61 -1.19 -27.20
N PHE A 82 2.98 -0.86 -28.32
CA PHE A 82 3.63 -0.09 -29.38
C PHE A 82 4.11 1.28 -28.87
N THR A 83 3.28 1.97 -28.08
CA THR A 83 3.66 3.29 -27.52
C THR A 83 4.84 3.18 -26.57
N LEU A 84 4.91 2.11 -25.74
CA LEU A 84 6.00 1.90 -24.79
C LEU A 84 7.29 1.52 -25.50
N ASP A 85 7.23 0.67 -26.55
CA ASP A 85 8.36 0.19 -27.32
C ASP A 85 9.03 1.30 -28.16
N GLU A 86 8.23 2.11 -28.82
CA GLU A 86 8.73 3.22 -29.67
C GLU A 86 9.23 4.45 -28.89
N ARG A 87 9.26 4.39 -27.55
CA ARG A 87 9.72 5.52 -26.76
C ARG A 87 11.22 5.77 -26.91
N PRO A 88 11.63 7.00 -27.29
CA PRO A 88 13.05 7.35 -27.33
C PRO A 88 13.65 7.57 -25.93
N LYS A 89 12.81 7.83 -24.93
CA LYS A 89 13.20 8.05 -23.54
C LYS A 89 12.95 6.81 -22.68
N ARG A 90 13.93 6.50 -21.83
CA ARG A 90 13.80 5.50 -20.79
C ARG A 90 12.73 5.89 -19.76
N PHE A 91 12.00 4.92 -19.24
CA PHE A 91 10.93 5.06 -18.24
C PHE A 91 10.94 3.86 -17.30
N VAL A 92 10.19 3.96 -16.21
CA VAL A 92 10.01 2.87 -15.24
C VAL A 92 8.53 2.63 -15.05
N LEU A 93 8.12 1.36 -15.16
CA LEU A 93 6.78 0.91 -14.77
C LEU A 93 6.74 0.63 -13.27
N CYS A 94 5.75 1.16 -12.56
CA CYS A 94 5.55 0.89 -11.15
C CYS A 94 4.21 0.14 -10.94
N SER A 95 4.26 -1.17 -10.76
CA SER A 95 3.07 -2.00 -10.59
C SER A 95 2.68 -2.12 -9.12
N MET A 96 1.38 -1.90 -8.84
CA MET A 96 0.78 -2.16 -7.53
C MET A 96 -0.28 -3.29 -7.58
N ALA A 97 -0.18 -4.16 -8.57
CA ALA A 97 -1.12 -5.27 -8.78
C ALA A 97 -0.74 -6.48 -7.91
N ALA A 98 -1.63 -6.84 -6.99
CA ALA A 98 -1.45 -8.02 -6.14
C ALA A 98 -1.40 -9.31 -6.97
N GLY A 99 -0.45 -10.21 -6.64
CA GLY A 99 -0.32 -11.51 -7.28
C GLY A 99 0.34 -11.50 -8.66
N LEU A 100 0.61 -10.34 -9.29
CA LEU A 100 1.35 -10.27 -10.56
C LEU A 100 2.84 -10.05 -10.31
N SER A 101 3.68 -10.93 -10.84
CA SER A 101 5.14 -10.81 -10.77
C SER A 101 5.68 -9.74 -11.72
N ILE A 102 6.91 -9.30 -11.49
CA ILE A 102 7.64 -8.42 -12.41
C ILE A 102 7.70 -9.03 -13.80
N ALA A 103 8.09 -10.30 -13.91
CA ALA A 103 8.16 -11.00 -15.20
C ALA A 103 6.81 -11.00 -15.93
N ARG A 104 5.68 -11.17 -15.21
CA ARG A 104 4.36 -11.11 -15.84
C ARG A 104 4.00 -9.70 -16.31
N ILE A 105 4.40 -8.66 -15.59
CA ILE A 105 4.21 -7.26 -16.04
C ILE A 105 5.02 -6.99 -17.31
N GLN A 106 6.28 -7.45 -17.37
CA GLN A 106 7.15 -7.30 -18.52
C GLN A 106 6.58 -8.03 -19.74
N GLU A 107 6.15 -9.29 -19.59
CA GLU A 107 5.47 -10.05 -20.64
C GLU A 107 4.22 -9.32 -21.18
N LEU A 108 3.38 -8.78 -20.28
CA LEU A 108 2.20 -8.03 -20.67
C LEU A 108 2.53 -6.69 -21.34
N ALA A 109 3.61 -6.05 -20.95
CA ALA A 109 4.09 -4.83 -21.57
C ALA A 109 4.77 -5.06 -22.93
N GLY A 110 5.28 -6.26 -23.19
CA GLY A 110 5.86 -6.69 -24.47
C GLY A 110 7.38 -6.77 -24.49
N GLU A 111 8.06 -6.18 -23.51
CA GLU A 111 9.53 -6.12 -23.43
C GLU A 111 10.01 -6.13 -21.98
N ASP A 112 11.30 -6.39 -21.76
CA ASP A 112 11.96 -6.41 -20.45
C ASP A 112 12.18 -4.98 -19.90
N PHE A 113 11.12 -4.17 -19.89
CA PHE A 113 11.18 -2.82 -19.36
C PHE A 113 11.57 -2.80 -17.87
N PRO A 114 12.14 -1.66 -17.38
CA PRO A 114 12.36 -1.45 -15.96
C PRO A 114 11.03 -1.47 -15.19
N VAL A 115 10.96 -2.33 -14.17
CA VAL A 115 9.75 -2.46 -13.34
C VAL A 115 10.11 -2.36 -11.87
N ILE A 116 9.35 -1.55 -11.14
CA ILE A 116 9.26 -1.55 -9.68
C ILE A 116 7.90 -2.15 -9.31
N ARG A 117 7.88 -3.25 -8.58
CA ARG A 117 6.67 -3.82 -8.02
C ARG A 117 6.53 -3.33 -6.58
N ILE A 118 5.39 -2.73 -6.25
CA ILE A 118 5.10 -2.23 -4.91
C ILE A 118 3.82 -2.85 -4.35
N MET A 119 3.79 -2.98 -3.03
CA MET A 119 2.58 -3.40 -2.32
C MET A 119 2.24 -2.37 -1.22
N PRO A 120 1.54 -1.28 -1.59
CA PRO A 120 1.11 -0.25 -0.67
C PRO A 120 -0.13 -0.70 0.13
N ASN A 121 -0.39 -0.01 1.24
CA ASN A 121 -1.58 -0.20 2.05
C ASN A 121 -2.37 1.12 2.24
N THR A 122 -3.59 1.02 2.76
CA THR A 122 -4.49 2.17 2.90
C THR A 122 -3.97 3.31 3.78
N PRO A 123 -3.16 3.08 4.86
CA PRO A 123 -2.54 4.15 5.64
C PRO A 123 -1.60 5.07 4.85
N ALA A 124 -1.19 4.70 3.63
CA ALA A 124 -0.45 5.60 2.74
C ALA A 124 -1.22 6.90 2.43
N SER A 125 -2.55 6.89 2.52
CA SER A 125 -3.38 8.10 2.34
C SER A 125 -3.13 9.19 3.38
N VAL A 126 -2.62 8.82 4.55
CA VAL A 126 -2.25 9.73 5.64
C VAL A 126 -0.73 9.81 5.86
N GLY A 127 0.07 9.20 4.99
CA GLY A 127 1.53 9.22 5.06
C GLY A 127 2.14 8.16 5.99
N GLU A 128 1.34 7.23 6.48
CA GLU A 128 1.73 6.17 7.41
C GLU A 128 1.64 4.77 6.76
N GLY A 129 1.86 4.72 5.44
CA GLY A 129 1.90 3.46 4.70
C GLY A 129 3.10 2.61 5.05
N MET A 130 2.95 1.29 4.96
CA MET A 130 4.05 0.33 4.87
C MET A 130 4.04 -0.25 3.47
N ILE A 131 5.09 0.04 2.69
CA ILE A 131 5.14 -0.24 1.25
C ILE A 131 6.34 -1.12 0.96
N GLN A 132 6.12 -2.40 0.76
CA GLN A 132 7.17 -3.28 0.27
C GLN A 132 7.37 -3.05 -1.22
N TYR A 133 8.63 -3.17 -1.68
CA TYR A 133 8.96 -3.09 -3.09
C TYR A 133 10.09 -4.04 -3.48
N CYS A 134 10.10 -4.39 -4.76
CA CYS A 134 11.23 -5.02 -5.44
C CYS A 134 11.31 -4.46 -6.86
N SER A 135 12.47 -4.61 -7.51
CA SER A 135 12.71 -4.01 -8.82
C SER A 135 13.48 -4.96 -9.75
N SER A 136 13.34 -4.74 -11.05
CA SER A 136 14.12 -5.38 -12.10
C SER A 136 14.46 -4.37 -13.18
N ASN A 137 15.68 -4.41 -13.69
CA ASN A 137 16.21 -3.52 -14.75
C ASN A 137 16.18 -2.02 -14.39
N VAL A 138 16.10 -1.69 -13.09
CA VAL A 138 16.06 -0.31 -12.55
C VAL A 138 17.47 0.09 -12.12
N THR A 139 17.93 1.29 -12.50
CA THR A 139 19.22 1.81 -12.04
C THR A 139 19.14 2.32 -10.60
N ALA A 140 20.30 2.46 -9.95
CA ALA A 140 20.38 3.00 -8.60
C ALA A 140 19.79 4.43 -8.51
N GLU A 141 20.03 5.27 -9.53
CA GLU A 141 19.50 6.64 -9.61
C GLU A 141 17.97 6.66 -9.78
N GLU A 142 17.43 5.70 -10.55
CA GLU A 142 15.98 5.54 -10.72
C GLU A 142 15.32 5.08 -9.41
N GLU A 143 15.95 4.12 -8.73
CA GLU A 143 15.46 3.65 -7.43
C GLU A 143 15.50 4.76 -6.37
N GLU A 144 16.59 5.53 -6.29
CA GLU A 144 16.70 6.67 -5.38
C GLU A 144 15.63 7.74 -5.68
N ALA A 145 15.40 8.03 -6.97
CA ALA A 145 14.35 8.96 -7.38
C ALA A 145 12.97 8.46 -6.99
N PHE A 146 12.68 7.16 -7.20
CA PHE A 146 11.45 6.51 -6.79
C PHE A 146 11.24 6.61 -5.27
N LEU A 147 12.25 6.31 -4.46
CA LEU A 147 12.17 6.40 -3.01
C LEU A 147 11.86 7.82 -2.54
N ARG A 148 12.48 8.84 -3.13
CA ARG A 148 12.18 10.26 -2.82
C ARG A 148 10.73 10.63 -3.18
N ILE A 149 10.25 10.19 -4.34
CA ILE A 149 8.88 10.46 -4.82
C ILE A 149 7.85 9.81 -3.89
N MET A 150 8.14 8.61 -3.41
CA MET A 150 7.24 7.81 -2.59
C MET A 150 7.34 8.08 -1.07
N ALA A 151 8.37 8.77 -0.61
CA ALA A 151 8.60 9.05 0.81
C ALA A 151 7.37 9.62 1.57
N PRO A 152 6.56 10.53 0.97
CA PRO A 152 5.35 11.02 1.66
C PRO A 152 4.23 9.99 1.83
N ALA A 153 4.33 8.82 1.21
CA ALA A 153 3.33 7.75 1.36
C ALA A 153 3.54 6.91 2.64
N GLY A 154 4.75 6.96 3.24
CA GLY A 154 5.11 6.21 4.42
C GLY A 154 6.49 5.55 4.30
N ARG A 155 6.68 4.46 5.02
CA ARG A 155 7.93 3.68 5.02
C ARG A 155 7.98 2.74 3.82
N LEU A 156 9.08 2.81 3.07
CA LEU A 156 9.38 1.86 1.98
C LEU A 156 10.41 0.85 2.47
N ASP A 157 10.26 -0.41 2.04
CA ASP A 157 11.14 -1.51 2.42
C ASP A 157 11.40 -2.42 1.21
N ALA A 158 12.68 -2.58 0.85
CA ALA A 158 13.10 -3.45 -0.24
C ALA A 158 13.07 -4.90 0.24
N VAL A 159 12.35 -5.75 -0.49
CA VAL A 159 12.26 -7.18 -0.18
C VAL A 159 12.47 -8.02 -1.45
N PRO A 160 13.02 -9.23 -1.35
CA PRO A 160 13.00 -10.16 -2.47
C PRO A 160 11.58 -10.37 -3.00
N GLU A 161 11.40 -10.46 -4.32
CA GLU A 161 10.07 -10.63 -4.92
C GLU A 161 9.31 -11.84 -4.36
N SER A 162 10.03 -12.92 -4.03
CA SER A 162 9.47 -14.14 -3.43
C SER A 162 8.78 -13.91 -2.07
N LEU A 163 9.13 -12.82 -1.37
CA LEU A 163 8.58 -12.46 -0.06
C LEU A 163 7.52 -11.36 -0.12
N ILE A 164 7.35 -10.66 -1.26
CA ILE A 164 6.47 -9.49 -1.36
C ILE A 164 5.00 -9.84 -1.07
N ASP A 165 4.54 -11.02 -1.49
CA ASP A 165 3.17 -11.46 -1.25
C ASP A 165 2.93 -11.77 0.24
N ALA A 166 3.89 -12.41 0.91
CA ALA A 166 3.80 -12.68 2.35
C ALA A 166 3.84 -11.37 3.16
N ALA A 167 4.75 -10.47 2.82
CA ALA A 167 4.86 -9.16 3.44
C ALA A 167 3.58 -8.33 3.26
N SER A 168 2.98 -8.39 2.06
CA SER A 168 1.72 -7.69 1.77
C SER A 168 0.53 -8.26 2.55
N CYS A 169 0.53 -9.54 2.89
CA CYS A 169 -0.52 -10.10 3.75
C CYS A 169 -0.49 -9.50 5.17
N VAL A 170 0.70 -9.20 5.68
CA VAL A 170 0.84 -8.50 6.96
C VAL A 170 0.43 -7.04 6.85
N SER A 171 1.01 -6.29 5.92
CA SER A 171 0.84 -4.82 5.84
C SER A 171 -0.39 -4.40 5.02
N GLY A 172 -0.71 -5.09 3.94
CA GLY A 172 -1.80 -4.74 3.02
C GLY A 172 -3.16 -5.24 3.49
N CYS A 173 -3.26 -6.46 4.04
CA CYS A 173 -4.50 -7.00 4.61
C CYS A 173 -4.71 -6.56 6.06
N GLY A 174 -3.62 -6.40 6.82
CA GLY A 174 -3.63 -6.07 8.25
C GLY A 174 -4.50 -4.88 8.65
N PRO A 175 -4.57 -3.78 7.89
CA PRO A 175 -5.43 -2.64 8.25
C PRO A 175 -6.90 -3.02 8.49
N ALA A 176 -7.45 -3.97 7.71
CA ALA A 176 -8.84 -4.41 7.91
C ALA A 176 -9.05 -5.06 9.29
N TRP A 177 -8.09 -5.87 9.73
CA TRP A 177 -8.15 -6.54 11.04
C TRP A 177 -7.92 -5.57 12.19
N VAL A 178 -7.03 -4.58 11.98
CA VAL A 178 -6.82 -3.48 12.96
C VAL A 178 -8.09 -2.66 13.11
N TYR A 179 -8.85 -2.40 12.02
CA TYR A 179 -10.13 -1.68 12.13
C TYR A 179 -11.16 -2.50 12.92
N GLN A 180 -11.25 -3.83 12.71
CA GLN A 180 -12.09 -4.70 13.55
C GLN A 180 -11.67 -4.69 15.01
N PHE A 181 -10.36 -4.69 15.29
CA PHE A 181 -9.84 -4.61 16.65
C PHE A 181 -10.19 -3.28 17.33
N ILE A 182 -10.02 -2.16 16.63
CA ILE A 182 -10.39 -0.82 17.11
C ILE A 182 -11.90 -0.75 17.40
N GLU A 183 -12.73 -1.28 16.50
CA GLU A 183 -14.18 -1.34 16.67
C GLU A 183 -14.56 -2.16 17.89
N ALA A 184 -13.99 -3.36 18.06
CA ALA A 184 -14.25 -4.22 19.23
C ALA A 184 -13.81 -3.56 20.55
N LEU A 185 -12.68 -2.87 20.59
CA LEU A 185 -12.24 -2.09 21.75
C LEU A 185 -13.25 -0.98 22.09
N ALA A 186 -13.74 -0.28 21.06
CA ALA A 186 -14.73 0.77 21.24
C ALA A 186 -16.07 0.21 21.75
N ASP A 187 -16.51 -0.96 21.24
CA ASP A 187 -17.71 -1.65 21.70
C ASP A 187 -17.60 -2.07 23.18
N GLY A 188 -16.45 -2.63 23.57
CA GLY A 188 -16.15 -2.92 24.96
C GLY A 188 -16.19 -1.68 25.85
N GLY A 189 -15.64 -0.56 25.38
CA GLY A 189 -15.70 0.72 26.07
C GLY A 189 -17.15 1.21 26.27
N VAL A 190 -17.99 1.08 25.25
CA VAL A 190 -19.42 1.43 25.33
C VAL A 190 -20.17 0.51 26.31
N ALA A 191 -19.87 -0.80 26.30
CA ALA A 191 -20.45 -1.73 27.26
C ALA A 191 -20.08 -1.38 28.72
N CYS A 192 -18.93 -0.71 28.92
CA CYS A 192 -18.49 -0.17 30.22
C CYS A 192 -18.98 1.27 30.49
N GLY A 193 -19.85 1.84 29.66
CA GLY A 193 -20.47 3.16 29.88
C GLY A 193 -19.81 4.35 29.20
N LEU A 194 -18.79 4.16 28.36
CA LEU A 194 -18.20 5.25 27.57
C LEU A 194 -19.12 5.69 26.43
N PRO A 195 -19.22 7.01 26.14
CA PRO A 195 -19.84 7.48 24.92
C PRO A 195 -19.12 6.93 23.69
N ARG A 196 -19.86 6.52 22.65
CA ARG A 196 -19.34 5.88 21.42
C ARG A 196 -18.18 6.64 20.79
N THR A 197 -18.32 7.95 20.60
CA THR A 197 -17.29 8.80 19.99
C THR A 197 -15.99 8.80 20.78
N LYS A 198 -16.06 8.84 22.11
CA LYS A 198 -14.88 8.79 22.97
C LYS A 198 -14.23 7.39 22.97
N ALA A 199 -15.03 6.35 22.98
CA ALA A 199 -14.54 4.98 22.91
C ALA A 199 -13.75 4.72 21.62
N GLN A 200 -14.23 5.20 20.46
CA GLN A 200 -13.52 5.11 19.18
C GLN A 200 -12.22 5.92 19.18
N GLU A 201 -12.25 7.17 19.64
CA GLU A 201 -11.08 8.02 19.72
C GLU A 201 -9.97 7.41 20.58
N TYR A 202 -10.32 6.90 21.76
CA TYR A 202 -9.38 6.27 22.68
C TYR A 202 -8.80 4.98 22.14
N ALA A 203 -9.62 4.12 21.52
CA ALA A 203 -9.17 2.87 20.91
C ALA A 203 -8.18 3.15 19.75
N ALA A 204 -8.52 4.07 18.85
CA ALA A 204 -7.68 4.41 17.72
C ALA A 204 -6.33 5.02 18.17
N GLN A 205 -6.36 5.99 19.10
CA GLN A 205 -5.15 6.62 19.62
C GLN A 205 -4.26 5.64 20.38
N MET A 206 -4.85 4.73 21.15
CA MET A 206 -4.11 3.70 21.89
C MET A 206 -3.39 2.74 20.93
N VAL A 207 -4.07 2.27 19.86
CA VAL A 207 -3.47 1.38 18.86
C VAL A 207 -2.32 2.08 18.14
N LEU A 208 -2.52 3.35 17.72
CA LEU A 208 -1.47 4.17 17.11
C LEU A 208 -0.24 4.29 18.02
N GLY A 209 -0.44 4.65 19.28
CA GLY A 209 0.65 4.83 20.25
C GLY A 209 1.40 3.52 20.54
N SER A 210 0.67 2.41 20.64
CA SER A 210 1.26 1.09 20.91
C SER A 210 2.11 0.62 19.72
N ALA A 211 1.63 0.78 18.49
CA ALA A 211 2.39 0.45 17.28
C ALA A 211 3.65 1.32 17.17
N LYS A 212 3.51 2.63 17.40
CA LYS A 212 4.64 3.57 17.38
C LYS A 212 5.70 3.19 18.42
N LEU A 213 5.29 2.82 19.63
CA LEU A 213 6.22 2.41 20.70
C LEU A 213 7.01 1.14 20.33
N VAL A 214 6.39 0.17 19.66
CA VAL A 214 7.10 -1.02 19.15
C VAL A 214 8.17 -0.60 18.14
N LEU A 215 7.85 0.26 17.18
CA LEU A 215 8.78 0.69 16.13
C LEU A 215 9.95 1.52 16.67
N GLU A 216 9.68 2.44 17.61
CA GLU A 216 10.70 3.37 18.13
C GLU A 216 11.59 2.73 19.19
N SER A 217 11.05 1.84 20.04
CA SER A 217 11.84 1.19 21.09
C SER A 217 12.66 0.01 20.60
N GLY A 218 12.25 -0.63 19.48
CA GLY A 218 12.83 -1.88 18.99
C GLY A 218 12.63 -3.07 19.93
N LYS A 219 11.85 -2.91 21.01
CA LYS A 219 11.58 -3.97 21.99
C LYS A 219 10.61 -5.00 21.42
N HIS A 220 10.78 -6.24 21.90
CA HIS A 220 9.83 -7.30 21.56
C HIS A 220 8.42 -6.97 22.11
N PRO A 221 7.33 -7.14 21.32
CA PRO A 221 5.97 -6.85 21.78
C PRO A 221 5.57 -7.54 23.09
N GLY A 222 6.11 -8.75 23.36
CA GLY A 222 5.91 -9.47 24.62
C GLY A 222 6.49 -8.73 25.84
N GLU A 223 7.68 -8.13 25.69
CA GLU A 223 8.30 -7.32 26.75
C GLU A 223 7.45 -6.06 27.06
N LEU A 224 6.97 -5.37 26.00
CA LEU A 224 6.11 -4.21 26.16
C LEU A 224 4.76 -4.58 26.81
N LYS A 225 4.19 -5.73 26.45
CA LYS A 225 2.99 -6.28 27.09
C LYS A 225 3.22 -6.53 28.58
N ASP A 226 4.32 -7.17 28.94
CA ASP A 226 4.64 -7.48 30.34
C ASP A 226 4.83 -6.21 31.17
N ALA A 227 5.44 -5.18 30.59
CA ALA A 227 5.66 -3.90 31.28
C ALA A 227 4.36 -3.17 31.68
N VAL A 228 3.23 -3.45 31.00
CA VAL A 228 1.91 -2.88 31.35
C VAL A 228 1.03 -3.83 32.15
N CYS A 229 1.50 -5.04 32.46
CA CYS A 229 0.79 -6.08 33.22
C CYS A 229 1.30 -6.18 34.66
N SER A 230 0.79 -5.32 35.55
CA SER A 230 1.12 -5.45 36.98
C SER A 230 0.50 -6.70 37.59
N PRO A 231 1.17 -7.30 38.62
CA PRO A 231 0.63 -8.46 39.35
C PRO A 231 -0.77 -8.20 39.91
N GLY A 232 -1.74 -9.05 39.56
CA GLY A 232 -3.14 -8.92 39.99
C GLY A 232 -3.92 -7.75 39.37
N GLY A 233 -3.30 -6.99 38.45
CA GLY A 233 -3.89 -5.82 37.83
C GLY A 233 -5.00 -6.13 36.80
N SER A 234 -5.73 -5.09 36.38
CA SER A 234 -6.81 -5.21 35.38
C SER A 234 -6.29 -5.64 34.01
N THR A 235 -5.11 -5.16 33.60
CA THR A 235 -4.53 -5.45 32.28
C THR A 235 -4.30 -6.96 32.09
N ILE A 236 -3.69 -7.63 33.08
CA ILE A 236 -3.42 -9.09 32.96
C ILE A 236 -4.72 -9.92 32.92
N GLN A 237 -5.83 -9.46 33.55
CA GLN A 237 -7.12 -10.12 33.41
C GLN A 237 -7.68 -10.02 31.99
N GLY A 238 -7.53 -8.86 31.33
CA GLY A 238 -7.87 -8.70 29.92
C GLY A 238 -7.03 -9.59 29.01
N VAL A 239 -5.71 -9.64 29.23
CA VAL A 239 -4.79 -10.53 28.48
C VAL A 239 -5.24 -11.98 28.62
N ARG A 240 -5.55 -12.46 29.85
CA ARG A 240 -6.04 -13.82 30.09
C ARG A 240 -7.29 -14.15 29.22
N VAL A 241 -8.25 -13.27 29.20
CA VAL A 241 -9.47 -13.47 28.40
C VAL A 241 -9.15 -13.57 26.91
N LEU A 242 -8.26 -12.71 26.37
CA LEU A 242 -7.85 -12.75 24.95
C LEU A 242 -7.12 -14.06 24.60
N GLU A 243 -6.26 -14.55 25.50
CA GLU A 243 -5.57 -15.84 25.32
C GLU A 243 -6.59 -17.02 25.34
N GLU A 244 -7.52 -17.04 26.29
CA GLU A 244 -8.58 -18.05 26.38
C GLU A 244 -9.47 -18.08 25.12
N ARG A 245 -9.66 -16.92 24.46
CA ARG A 245 -10.43 -16.80 23.21
C ARG A 245 -9.62 -17.05 21.95
N GLY A 246 -8.33 -17.37 22.08
CA GLY A 246 -7.47 -17.77 20.96
C GLY A 246 -7.08 -16.64 20.02
N LEU A 247 -6.98 -15.39 20.50
CA LEU A 247 -6.66 -14.21 19.65
C LEU A 247 -5.42 -14.45 18.77
N ARG A 248 -4.34 -15.02 19.33
CA ARG A 248 -3.09 -15.22 18.58
C ARG A 248 -3.28 -16.19 17.42
N GLY A 249 -3.94 -17.32 17.66
CA GLY A 249 -4.24 -18.31 16.62
C GLY A 249 -5.09 -17.70 15.51
N ALA A 250 -6.17 -17.00 15.87
CA ALA A 250 -7.05 -16.36 14.91
C ALA A 250 -6.33 -15.34 14.01
N VAL A 251 -5.41 -14.53 14.56
CA VAL A 251 -4.62 -13.55 13.76
C VAL A 251 -3.63 -14.27 12.85
N MET A 252 -2.93 -15.31 13.32
CA MET A 252 -2.03 -16.10 12.48
C MET A 252 -2.77 -16.78 11.32
N ASP A 253 -3.93 -17.37 11.60
CA ASP A 253 -4.77 -18.04 10.59
C ASP A 253 -5.30 -17.05 9.54
N ALA A 254 -5.63 -15.81 9.94
CA ALA A 254 -6.05 -14.75 9.02
C ALA A 254 -4.94 -14.40 8.02
N ILE A 255 -3.68 -14.30 8.48
CA ILE A 255 -2.51 -14.07 7.60
C ILE A 255 -2.33 -15.24 6.63
N ILE A 256 -2.36 -16.48 7.12
CA ILE A 256 -2.18 -17.70 6.31
C ILE A 256 -3.28 -17.80 5.25
N ALA A 257 -4.52 -17.57 5.62
CA ALA A 257 -5.66 -17.58 4.70
C ALA A 257 -5.50 -16.53 3.59
N SER A 258 -5.10 -15.30 3.95
CA SER A 258 -4.85 -14.23 2.98
C SER A 258 -3.69 -14.55 2.04
N TYR A 259 -2.61 -15.14 2.56
CA TYR A 259 -1.47 -15.56 1.76
C TYR A 259 -1.84 -16.66 0.75
N ASN A 260 -2.57 -17.68 1.19
CA ASN A 260 -3.05 -18.74 0.30
C ASN A 260 -3.92 -18.16 -0.82
N LYS A 261 -4.82 -17.23 -0.49
CA LYS A 261 -5.66 -16.57 -1.50
C LYS A 261 -4.86 -15.74 -2.49
N THR A 262 -3.86 -15.01 -2.02
CA THR A 262 -2.96 -14.23 -2.90
C THR A 262 -2.22 -15.14 -3.88
N LYS A 263 -1.72 -16.30 -3.43
CA LYS A 263 -1.09 -17.29 -4.30
C LYS A 263 -2.04 -17.89 -5.35
N GLU A 264 -3.31 -18.08 -5.01
CA GLU A 264 -4.33 -18.53 -5.98
C GLU A 264 -4.56 -17.47 -7.07
N MET A 265 -4.65 -16.19 -6.69
CA MET A 265 -4.88 -15.09 -7.62
C MET A 265 -3.73 -14.88 -8.61
N GLY A 266 -2.49 -15.24 -8.23
CA GLY A 266 -1.33 -15.13 -9.10
C GLY A 266 -1.17 -16.28 -10.09
N LYS A 267 -2.02 -17.33 -10.04
CA LYS A 267 -1.98 -18.48 -10.95
C LYS A 267 -2.93 -18.36 -12.15
N GLY A 268 -3.76 -17.34 -12.19
CA GLY A 268 -4.69 -17.01 -13.27
C GLY A 268 -4.19 -15.81 -14.04
#